data_6bbead9c10250df8cfaa680f696de836
#
_entry.id   6bbead9c10250df8cfaa680f696de836
#
_cell.length_a   1.000
_cell.length_b   1.000
_cell.length_c   1.000
_cell.angle_alpha   90.00
_cell.angle_beta   90.00
_cell.angle_gamma   90.00
#
_symmetry.space_group_name_H-M   'P 1'
#
loop_
_entity.id
_entity.type
_entity.pdbx_description
1 polymer ?
#
loop_
_entity_poly.entity_id
_entity_poly.type
_entity_poly.pdbx_seq_one_letter_code
_entity_poly.pdbx_strand_id
1 'polypeptide(L)'
;MLRLSGIFIYPVKSCRGFALPAAEVDALGFAGDRRFLVVDESGRFLTQRSHPRMALIATALTDESLTLTANGHGSVATPRTSPAGARTVSVTVLKSENLLADDCGDEAADWLGSFLSTRCRLVRIGEKFRRPVLKKAARLGDLVNFADAVPFLLISQSSLDDLNDRLVAKGEDALPVDRFRPNLVVTGSAPYAEDGWSRLRIGPIAFRNAGPCSRCIVTTTDQETALRGKEPLRTFATYRRDPDNHTDVNFGANLIHESHAGRLSIGDAVEVLPS
;
A
#
# COMPACT_ATOMS: atom_id res chain seq x y z
N MET A 1 -15.41 5.85 20.91
CA MET A 1 -15.07 7.06 20.12
C MET A 1 -14.13 6.63 19.00
N LEU A 2 -14.41 7.00 17.77
CA LEU A 2 -13.65 6.58 16.60
C LEU A 2 -12.28 7.28 16.57
N ARG A 3 -11.17 6.52 16.44
CA ARG A 3 -9.81 7.03 16.50
C ARG A 3 -8.88 6.32 15.52
N LEU A 4 -7.84 7.01 15.07
CA LEU A 4 -6.73 6.43 14.34
C LEU A 4 -5.86 5.61 15.30
N SER A 5 -5.73 4.29 15.05
CA SER A 5 -4.99 3.36 15.90
C SER A 5 -3.73 2.81 15.23
N GLY A 6 -3.59 2.95 13.93
CA GLY A 6 -2.41 2.50 13.20
C GLY A 6 -2.11 3.33 11.96
N ILE A 7 -0.83 3.62 11.75
CA ILE A 7 -0.28 4.26 10.55
C ILE A 7 0.80 3.34 10.00
N PHE A 8 0.70 2.99 8.73
CA PHE A 8 1.67 2.12 8.05
C PHE A 8 2.12 2.74 6.74
N ILE A 9 3.41 2.62 6.46
CA ILE A 9 3.99 2.96 5.15
C ILE A 9 4.73 1.76 4.57
N TYR A 10 4.79 1.72 3.25
CA TYR A 10 5.41 0.66 2.46
C TYR A 10 6.31 1.34 1.41
N PRO A 11 7.53 1.74 1.76
CA PRO A 11 8.39 2.55 0.88
C PRO A 11 8.51 2.00 -0.55
N VAL A 12 8.62 0.67 -0.68
CA VAL A 12 8.67 -0.02 -1.97
C VAL A 12 7.38 -0.80 -2.19
N LYS A 13 6.76 -0.62 -3.36
CA LYS A 13 5.58 -1.42 -3.74
C LYS A 13 5.88 -2.92 -3.60
N SER A 14 4.99 -3.65 -2.93
CA SER A 14 5.08 -5.09 -2.68
C SER A 14 6.18 -5.58 -1.72
N CYS A 15 7.09 -4.71 -1.24
CA CYS A 15 8.00 -5.07 -0.15
C CYS A 15 7.33 -4.89 1.22
N ARG A 16 7.97 -5.36 2.28
CA ARG A 16 7.50 -5.20 3.66
C ARG A 16 7.48 -3.73 4.04
N GLY A 17 6.42 -3.31 4.73
CA GLY A 17 6.29 -1.99 5.32
C GLY A 17 6.55 -2.00 6.81
N PHE A 18 6.32 -0.87 7.45
CA PHE A 18 6.45 -0.70 8.89
C PHE A 18 5.45 0.32 9.44
N ALA A 19 5.19 0.23 10.75
CA ALA A 19 4.32 1.15 11.46
C ALA A 19 5.06 2.42 11.86
N LEU A 20 4.31 3.53 11.95
CA LEU A 20 4.79 4.82 12.42
C LEU A 20 3.84 5.38 13.50
N PRO A 21 4.34 6.11 14.50
CA PRO A 21 3.49 6.83 15.45
C PRO A 21 2.81 8.04 14.82
N ALA A 22 3.39 8.61 13.78
CA ALA A 22 2.86 9.72 13.00
C ALA A 22 3.49 9.76 11.61
N ALA A 23 2.81 10.35 10.64
CA ALA A 23 3.32 10.51 9.28
C ALA A 23 2.84 11.82 8.64
N GLU A 24 3.73 12.43 7.87
CA GLU A 24 3.41 13.61 7.04
C GLU A 24 2.65 13.16 5.78
N VAL A 25 1.72 14.00 5.34
CA VAL A 25 0.97 13.83 4.10
C VAL A 25 1.43 14.85 3.08
N ASP A 26 1.65 14.41 1.86
CA ASP A 26 1.94 15.26 0.71
C ASP A 26 0.95 14.97 -0.44
N ALA A 27 1.17 15.55 -1.62
CA ALA A 27 0.28 15.39 -2.78
C ALA A 27 0.09 13.94 -3.27
N LEU A 28 0.95 13.01 -2.86
CA LEU A 28 0.93 11.61 -3.29
C LEU A 28 0.50 10.62 -2.18
N GLY A 29 0.10 11.13 -1.01
CA GLY A 29 -0.23 10.33 0.16
C GLY A 29 0.76 10.50 1.31
N PHE A 30 0.99 9.47 2.13
CA PHE A 30 2.04 9.56 3.16
C PHE A 30 3.42 9.76 2.53
N ALA A 31 4.19 10.68 3.11
CA ALA A 31 5.58 10.90 2.74
C ALA A 31 6.38 9.60 2.90
N GLY A 32 7.01 9.14 1.82
CA GLY A 32 7.79 7.90 1.80
C GLY A 32 6.97 6.64 1.44
N ASP A 33 5.63 6.70 1.41
CA ASP A 33 4.82 5.53 1.05
C ASP A 33 4.84 5.27 -0.45
N ARG A 34 5.18 4.04 -0.87
CA ARG A 34 5.23 3.56 -2.26
C ARG A 34 5.92 4.54 -3.22
N ARG A 35 7.03 5.15 -2.76
CA ARG A 35 7.87 6.04 -3.58
C ARG A 35 8.84 5.27 -4.47
N PHE A 36 9.00 3.97 -4.22
CA PHE A 36 9.87 3.09 -4.98
C PHE A 36 9.10 1.91 -5.57
N LEU A 37 9.60 1.42 -6.71
CA LEU A 37 8.99 0.36 -7.49
C LEU A 37 10.09 -0.55 -8.04
N VAL A 38 9.88 -1.86 -7.99
CA VAL A 38 10.73 -2.82 -8.71
C VAL A 38 10.08 -3.08 -10.06
N VAL A 39 10.87 -2.96 -11.14
CA VAL A 39 10.42 -3.18 -12.51
C VAL A 39 11.32 -4.20 -13.22
N ASP A 40 10.77 -4.90 -14.19
CA ASP A 40 11.53 -5.75 -15.12
C ASP A 40 12.24 -4.91 -16.20
N GLU A 41 12.95 -5.58 -17.10
CA GLU A 41 13.69 -4.96 -18.21
C GLU A 41 12.78 -4.17 -19.18
N SER A 42 11.49 -4.49 -19.23
CA SER A 42 10.49 -3.79 -20.05
C SER A 42 9.84 -2.60 -19.34
N GLY A 43 10.22 -2.31 -18.09
CA GLY A 43 9.63 -1.26 -17.26
C GLY A 43 8.30 -1.67 -16.61
N ARG A 44 7.89 -2.93 -16.67
CA ARG A 44 6.67 -3.43 -16.00
C ARG A 44 6.97 -3.75 -14.54
N PHE A 45 6.06 -3.36 -13.67
CA PHE A 45 6.21 -3.52 -12.23
C PHE A 45 6.13 -4.99 -11.77
N LEU A 46 7.05 -5.38 -10.88
CA LEU A 46 7.01 -6.64 -10.16
C LEU A 46 6.15 -6.50 -8.89
N THR A 47 5.49 -7.56 -8.51
CA THR A 47 4.64 -7.58 -7.31
C THR A 47 4.70 -8.93 -6.59
N GLN A 48 4.18 -8.98 -5.37
CA GLN A 48 3.96 -10.27 -4.69
C GLN A 48 3.04 -11.23 -5.49
N ARG A 49 2.27 -10.75 -6.50
CA ARG A 49 1.48 -11.64 -7.37
C ARG A 49 2.38 -12.56 -8.19
N SER A 50 3.45 -12.04 -8.73
CA SER A 50 4.43 -12.79 -9.54
C SER A 50 5.65 -13.25 -8.74
N HIS A 51 6.08 -12.46 -7.76
CA HIS A 51 7.28 -12.65 -6.95
C HIS A 51 6.94 -12.55 -5.46
N PRO A 52 6.33 -13.60 -4.85
CA PRO A 52 5.92 -13.55 -3.43
C PRO A 52 7.08 -13.27 -2.48
N ARG A 53 8.31 -13.63 -2.81
CA ARG A 53 9.51 -13.32 -2.02
C ARG A 53 9.75 -11.83 -1.79
N MET A 54 9.12 -10.93 -2.57
CA MET A 54 9.16 -9.50 -2.28
C MET A 54 8.62 -9.16 -0.88
N ALA A 55 7.73 -9.98 -0.31
CA ALA A 55 7.25 -9.84 1.06
C ALA A 55 8.36 -9.94 2.11
N LEU A 56 9.45 -10.66 1.80
CA LEU A 56 10.58 -10.89 2.70
C LEU A 56 11.60 -9.74 2.68
N ILE A 57 11.46 -8.78 1.77
CA ILE A 57 12.35 -7.61 1.70
C ILE A 57 11.85 -6.59 2.71
N ALA A 58 12.56 -6.47 3.83
CA ALA A 58 12.34 -5.42 4.81
C ALA A 58 12.83 -4.08 4.26
N THR A 59 12.13 -3.01 4.63
CA THR A 59 12.48 -1.65 4.22
C THR A 59 12.71 -0.77 5.43
N ALA A 60 13.72 0.09 5.38
CA ALA A 60 13.94 1.16 6.35
C ALA A 60 14.14 2.47 5.58
N LEU A 61 13.58 3.55 6.10
CA LEU A 61 13.62 4.86 5.46
C LEU A 61 14.17 5.90 6.43
N THR A 62 15.20 6.62 6.01
CA THR A 62 15.71 7.83 6.67
C THR A 62 15.38 9.06 5.84
N ASP A 63 15.80 10.23 6.25
CA ASP A 63 15.67 11.44 5.43
C ASP A 63 16.55 11.39 4.18
N GLU A 64 17.63 10.62 4.20
CA GLU A 64 18.63 10.56 3.13
C GLU A 64 18.48 9.32 2.25
N SER A 65 18.05 8.19 2.80
CA SER A 65 18.16 6.89 2.13
C SER A 65 16.98 5.95 2.38
N LEU A 66 16.78 5.05 1.42
CA LEU A 66 16.04 3.80 1.55
C LEU A 66 17.04 2.65 1.70
N THR A 67 16.87 1.82 2.72
CA THR A 67 17.61 0.56 2.89
C THR A 67 16.67 -0.62 2.66
N LEU A 68 17.11 -1.58 1.85
CA LEU A 68 16.46 -2.87 1.64
C LEU A 68 17.30 -3.93 2.34
N THR A 69 16.64 -4.84 3.07
CA THR A 69 17.31 -5.94 3.77
C THR A 69 16.51 -7.22 3.59
N ALA A 70 17.19 -8.34 3.37
CA ALA A 70 16.56 -9.65 3.38
C ALA A 70 17.42 -10.64 4.18
N ASN A 71 16.77 -11.52 4.92
CA ASN A 71 17.45 -12.49 5.77
C ASN A 71 18.37 -13.40 4.92
N GLY A 72 19.63 -13.56 5.36
CA GLY A 72 20.65 -14.32 4.65
C GLY A 72 21.15 -13.70 3.34
N HIS A 73 20.73 -12.47 2.99
CA HIS A 73 21.10 -11.79 1.73
C HIS A 73 21.75 -10.41 1.93
N GLY A 74 21.90 -9.97 3.19
CA GLY A 74 22.47 -8.67 3.51
C GLY A 74 21.53 -7.52 3.19
N SER A 75 22.12 -6.35 2.92
CA SER A 75 21.36 -5.12 2.68
C SER A 75 21.97 -4.29 1.56
N VAL A 76 21.15 -3.44 0.95
CA VAL A 76 21.56 -2.40 -0.01
C VAL A 76 20.86 -1.09 0.34
N ALA A 77 21.55 0.03 0.18
CA ALA A 77 20.99 1.35 0.41
C ALA A 77 20.99 2.16 -0.90
N THR A 78 19.98 3.01 -1.06
CA THR A 78 19.90 3.94 -2.21
C THR A 78 19.42 5.30 -1.70
N PRO A 79 19.85 6.42 -2.29
CA PRO A 79 19.36 7.73 -1.90
C PRO A 79 17.83 7.82 -1.96
N ARG A 80 17.22 8.51 -0.99
CA ARG A 80 15.76 8.71 -0.97
C ARG A 80 15.27 9.61 -2.10
N THR A 81 16.06 10.61 -2.46
CA THR A 81 15.80 11.55 -3.55
C THR A 81 16.69 11.25 -4.74
N SER A 82 16.25 11.66 -5.93
CA SER A 82 17.03 11.45 -7.14
C SER A 82 18.27 12.34 -7.15
N PRO A 83 19.49 11.78 -7.35
CA PRO A 83 20.67 12.60 -7.55
C PRO A 83 20.56 13.37 -8.88
N ALA A 84 21.32 14.46 -9.00
CA ALA A 84 21.42 15.22 -10.24
C ALA A 84 21.87 14.31 -11.38
N GLY A 85 21.17 14.38 -12.53
CA GLY A 85 21.49 13.54 -13.71
C GLY A 85 21.02 12.08 -13.61
N ALA A 86 20.18 11.73 -12.63
CA ALA A 86 19.61 10.39 -12.54
C ALA A 86 18.94 9.98 -13.87
N ARG A 87 19.20 8.74 -14.29
CA ARG A 87 18.57 8.17 -15.49
C ARG A 87 17.08 8.04 -15.29
N THR A 88 16.29 8.71 -16.13
CA THR A 88 14.84 8.55 -16.17
C THR A 88 14.46 7.37 -17.06
N VAL A 89 13.53 6.53 -16.60
CA VAL A 89 13.01 5.36 -17.31
C VAL A 89 11.49 5.42 -17.38
N SER A 90 10.92 4.87 -18.45
CA SER A 90 9.48 4.73 -18.60
C SER A 90 9.01 3.46 -17.88
N VAL A 91 7.98 3.57 -17.04
CA VAL A 91 7.44 2.43 -16.30
C VAL A 91 5.92 2.34 -16.45
N THR A 92 5.40 1.13 -16.30
CA THR A 92 3.97 0.83 -16.33
C THR A 92 3.50 0.31 -14.98
N VAL A 93 2.44 0.90 -14.44
CA VAL A 93 1.79 0.46 -13.19
C VAL A 93 0.29 0.27 -13.44
N LEU A 94 -0.14 -0.98 -13.55
CA LEU A 94 -1.52 -1.34 -13.89
C LEU A 94 -1.98 -0.68 -15.21
N LYS A 95 -3.00 0.21 -15.16
CA LYS A 95 -3.52 0.94 -16.32
C LYS A 95 -2.78 2.25 -16.61
N SER A 96 -1.78 2.59 -15.81
CA SER A 96 -0.98 3.82 -15.99
C SER A 96 0.31 3.46 -16.72
N GLU A 97 0.40 3.86 -17.97
CA GLU A 97 1.54 3.60 -18.86
C GLU A 97 2.41 4.84 -19.01
N ASN A 98 3.64 4.65 -19.45
CA ASN A 98 4.59 5.73 -19.75
C ASN A 98 4.85 6.68 -18.58
N LEU A 99 4.77 6.18 -17.34
CA LEU A 99 5.14 6.95 -16.17
C LEU A 99 6.65 7.14 -16.15
N LEU A 100 7.10 8.36 -15.90
CA LEU A 100 8.54 8.66 -15.80
C LEU A 100 9.00 8.47 -14.35
N ALA A 101 9.96 7.58 -14.15
CA ALA A 101 10.57 7.29 -12.86
C ALA A 101 12.09 7.33 -12.98
N ASP A 102 12.78 7.61 -11.87
CA ASP A 102 14.23 7.70 -11.87
C ASP A 102 14.86 6.39 -11.39
N ASP A 103 15.86 5.91 -12.12
CA ASP A 103 16.59 4.70 -11.81
C ASP A 103 17.43 4.86 -10.53
N CYS A 104 17.41 3.84 -9.67
CA CYS A 104 18.17 3.84 -8.42
C CYS A 104 19.62 3.32 -8.54
N GLY A 105 20.04 2.92 -9.74
CA GLY A 105 21.40 2.45 -10.00
C GLY A 105 21.57 0.94 -9.98
N ASP A 106 22.77 0.51 -10.35
CA ASP A 106 23.08 -0.91 -10.59
C ASP A 106 23.21 -1.70 -9.29
N GLU A 107 23.75 -1.11 -8.22
CA GLU A 107 23.91 -1.78 -6.93
C GLU A 107 22.56 -2.31 -6.38
N ALA A 108 21.51 -1.47 -6.41
CA ALA A 108 20.17 -1.88 -6.03
C ALA A 108 19.57 -2.91 -7.00
N ALA A 109 19.86 -2.79 -8.30
CA ALA A 109 19.40 -3.75 -9.31
C ALA A 109 20.05 -5.13 -9.13
N ASP A 110 21.36 -5.20 -8.89
CA ASP A 110 22.11 -6.43 -8.68
C ASP A 110 21.66 -7.15 -7.40
N TRP A 111 21.48 -6.40 -6.31
CA TRP A 111 20.99 -6.94 -5.05
C TRP A 111 19.58 -7.55 -5.22
N LEU A 112 18.65 -6.79 -5.83
CA LEU A 112 17.28 -7.26 -6.08
C LEU A 112 17.27 -8.43 -7.05
N GLY A 113 18.03 -8.35 -8.12
CA GLY A 113 18.12 -9.40 -9.15
C GLY A 113 18.62 -10.72 -8.58
N SER A 114 19.63 -10.67 -7.72
CA SER A 114 20.16 -11.82 -7.00
C SER A 114 19.11 -12.39 -6.02
N PHE A 115 18.47 -11.55 -5.22
CA PHE A 115 17.45 -12.00 -4.24
C PHE A 115 16.21 -12.59 -4.90
N LEU A 116 15.68 -11.95 -5.95
CA LEU A 116 14.45 -12.36 -6.64
C LEU A 116 14.69 -13.38 -7.76
N SER A 117 15.97 -13.67 -8.09
CA SER A 117 16.37 -14.55 -9.18
C SER A 117 15.76 -14.13 -10.53
N THR A 118 15.73 -12.81 -10.78
CA THR A 118 15.20 -12.22 -12.01
C THR A 118 15.86 -10.88 -12.30
N ARG A 119 16.06 -10.56 -13.59
CA ARG A 119 16.56 -9.23 -13.97
C ARG A 119 15.52 -8.17 -13.66
N CYS A 120 15.88 -7.25 -12.81
CA CYS A 120 14.98 -6.18 -12.40
C CYS A 120 15.78 -4.95 -11.96
N ARG A 121 15.07 -3.83 -11.83
CA ARG A 121 15.65 -2.58 -11.36
C ARG A 121 14.75 -1.95 -10.32
N LEU A 122 15.35 -1.23 -9.38
CA LEU A 122 14.63 -0.33 -8.48
C LEU A 122 14.52 1.04 -9.14
N VAL A 123 13.33 1.60 -9.14
CA VAL A 123 13.07 2.97 -9.60
C VAL A 123 12.37 3.76 -8.51
N ARG A 124 12.53 5.08 -8.52
CA ARG A 124 11.89 5.99 -7.57
C ARG A 124 11.06 7.06 -8.29
N ILE A 125 10.12 7.64 -7.56
CA ILE A 125 9.39 8.83 -7.99
C ILE A 125 10.36 10.00 -8.04
N GLY A 126 10.51 10.60 -9.23
CA GLY A 126 11.28 11.80 -9.49
C GLY A 126 10.39 13.00 -9.82
N GLU A 127 11.00 14.13 -10.16
CA GLU A 127 10.29 15.39 -10.44
C GLU A 127 9.29 15.30 -11.60
N LYS A 128 9.59 14.45 -12.60
CA LYS A 128 8.75 14.26 -13.79
C LYS A 128 7.59 13.31 -13.58
N PHE A 129 7.52 12.64 -12.43
CA PHE A 129 6.46 11.67 -12.15
C PHE A 129 5.11 12.35 -12.01
N ARG A 130 4.13 11.89 -12.78
CA ARG A 130 2.74 12.34 -12.70
C ARG A 130 1.83 11.14 -12.95
N ARG A 131 1.07 10.75 -11.95
CA ARG A 131 0.12 9.64 -12.04
C ARG A 131 -1.23 10.06 -11.45
N PRO A 132 -2.21 10.45 -12.29
CA PRO A 132 -3.56 10.76 -11.82
C PRO A 132 -4.26 9.54 -11.23
N VAL A 133 -5.12 9.78 -10.25
CA VAL A 133 -6.04 8.75 -9.73
C VAL A 133 -7.11 8.45 -10.77
N LEU A 134 -7.32 7.17 -11.10
CA LEU A 134 -8.27 6.72 -12.14
C LEU A 134 -9.59 6.18 -11.54
N LYS A 135 -10.00 6.63 -10.34
CA LYS A 135 -11.27 6.24 -9.72
C LYS A 135 -12.35 7.27 -10.01
N LYS A 136 -13.63 6.83 -10.05
CA LYS A 136 -14.79 7.72 -10.28
C LYS A 136 -14.87 8.89 -9.29
N ALA A 137 -14.44 8.67 -8.04
CA ALA A 137 -14.40 9.71 -7.01
C ALA A 137 -13.22 10.68 -7.13
N ALA A 138 -12.31 10.48 -8.11
CA ALA A 138 -11.17 11.37 -8.32
C ALA A 138 -11.60 12.74 -8.86
N ARG A 139 -10.87 13.77 -8.45
CA ARG A 139 -10.98 15.14 -8.97
C ARG A 139 -9.71 15.51 -9.72
N LEU A 140 -9.79 16.55 -10.54
CA LEU A 140 -8.62 17.09 -11.21
C LEU A 140 -7.55 17.47 -10.17
N GLY A 141 -6.32 16.99 -10.37
CA GLY A 141 -5.20 17.21 -9.44
C GLY A 141 -4.98 16.10 -8.42
N ASP A 142 -5.91 15.15 -8.26
CA ASP A 142 -5.67 13.97 -7.41
C ASP A 142 -4.60 13.07 -8.02
N LEU A 143 -3.51 12.89 -7.30
CA LEU A 143 -2.38 12.08 -7.71
C LEU A 143 -2.24 10.85 -6.81
N VAL A 144 -1.57 9.83 -7.32
CA VAL A 144 -1.22 8.62 -6.56
C VAL A 144 0.23 8.23 -6.83
N ASN A 145 0.89 7.73 -5.79
CA ASN A 145 2.22 7.13 -5.85
C ASN A 145 2.20 5.78 -6.62
N PHE A 146 3.11 4.85 -6.34
CA PHE A 146 3.09 3.51 -6.93
C PHE A 146 2.08 2.54 -6.28
N ALA A 147 1.15 3.01 -5.43
CA ALA A 147 0.03 2.21 -4.95
C ALA A 147 -0.87 1.71 -6.11
N ASP A 148 -1.78 0.76 -5.84
CA ASP A 148 -2.57 0.18 -6.92
C ASP A 148 -3.56 1.19 -7.52
N ALA A 149 -4.35 1.88 -6.70
CA ALA A 149 -5.44 2.71 -7.21
C ALA A 149 -5.51 4.12 -6.62
N VAL A 150 -5.28 4.27 -5.32
CA VAL A 150 -5.43 5.52 -4.56
C VAL A 150 -4.32 5.64 -3.52
N PRO A 151 -4.10 6.85 -2.95
CA PRO A 151 -3.03 7.07 -1.97
C PRO A 151 -3.17 6.29 -0.67
N PHE A 152 -4.40 6.04 -0.20
CA PHE A 152 -4.62 5.43 1.12
C PHE A 152 -5.60 4.26 1.08
N LEU A 153 -5.29 3.24 1.88
CA LEU A 153 -6.20 2.18 2.25
C LEU A 153 -6.48 2.28 3.75
N LEU A 154 -7.76 2.34 4.12
CA LEU A 154 -8.22 2.31 5.50
C LEU A 154 -8.87 0.97 5.80
N ILE A 155 -8.59 0.42 6.97
CA ILE A 155 -9.26 -0.76 7.54
C ILE A 155 -9.67 -0.43 8.96
N SER A 156 -10.87 -0.82 9.40
CA SER A 156 -11.22 -0.78 10.81
C SER A 156 -10.73 -2.03 11.53
N GLN A 157 -10.27 -1.87 12.77
CA GLN A 157 -9.83 -2.99 13.59
C GLN A 157 -10.97 -3.99 13.81
N SER A 158 -12.19 -3.50 14.04
CA SER A 158 -13.37 -4.34 14.21
C SER A 158 -13.70 -5.19 12.97
N SER A 159 -13.42 -4.69 11.77
CA SER A 159 -13.56 -5.48 10.53
C SER A 159 -12.53 -6.60 10.43
N LEU A 160 -11.30 -6.33 10.90
CA LEU A 160 -10.25 -7.35 10.98
C LEU A 160 -10.58 -8.39 12.05
N ASP A 161 -11.10 -7.95 13.19
CA ASP A 161 -11.49 -8.84 14.29
C ASP A 161 -12.62 -9.79 13.86
N ASP A 162 -13.69 -9.28 13.20
CA ASP A 162 -14.77 -10.13 12.65
C ASP A 162 -14.25 -11.14 11.60
N LEU A 163 -13.32 -10.73 10.73
CA LEU A 163 -12.68 -11.67 9.82
C LEU A 163 -11.93 -12.77 10.59
N ASN A 164 -11.14 -12.37 11.57
CA ASN A 164 -10.33 -13.30 12.36
C ASN A 164 -11.19 -14.27 13.18
N ASP A 165 -12.30 -13.81 13.76
CA ASP A 165 -13.28 -14.68 14.43
C ASP A 165 -13.83 -15.73 13.45
N ARG A 166 -14.14 -15.34 12.21
CA ARG A 166 -14.60 -16.27 11.16
C ARG A 166 -13.54 -17.27 10.73
N LEU A 167 -12.27 -16.86 10.67
CA LEU A 167 -11.16 -17.75 10.36
C LEU A 167 -10.95 -18.78 11.46
N VAL A 168 -10.89 -18.32 12.72
CA VAL A 168 -10.71 -19.19 13.90
C VAL A 168 -11.87 -20.18 14.01
N ALA A 169 -13.11 -19.75 13.78
CA ALA A 169 -14.29 -20.64 13.78
C ALA A 169 -14.21 -21.76 12.71
N LYS A 170 -13.37 -21.61 11.69
CA LYS A 170 -13.10 -22.62 10.65
C LYS A 170 -11.83 -23.44 10.89
N GLY A 171 -11.12 -23.18 12.01
CA GLY A 171 -9.85 -23.82 12.33
C GLY A 171 -8.66 -23.24 11.58
N GLU A 172 -8.79 -22.04 11.02
CA GLU A 172 -7.70 -21.30 10.38
C GLU A 172 -7.08 -20.31 11.38
N ASP A 173 -5.83 -19.92 11.15
CA ASP A 173 -5.16 -18.91 11.98
C ASP A 173 -5.69 -17.50 11.75
N ALA A 174 -5.68 -16.67 12.81
CA ALA A 174 -5.93 -15.25 12.71
C ALA A 174 -4.84 -14.58 11.86
N LEU A 175 -5.24 -13.61 11.04
CA LEU A 175 -4.34 -12.91 10.14
C LEU A 175 -3.97 -11.53 10.71
N PRO A 176 -2.68 -11.16 10.64
CA PRO A 176 -2.23 -9.84 11.05
C PRO A 176 -2.67 -8.78 10.02
N VAL A 177 -2.76 -7.53 10.45
CA VAL A 177 -3.24 -6.40 9.64
C VAL A 177 -2.34 -6.11 8.42
N ASP A 178 -1.05 -6.37 8.52
CA ASP A 178 -0.08 -6.16 7.45
C ASP A 178 -0.33 -7.03 6.21
N ARG A 179 -1.06 -8.16 6.36
CA ARG A 179 -1.53 -8.99 5.26
C ARG A 179 -2.34 -8.19 4.24
N PHE A 180 -3.05 -7.17 4.71
CA PHE A 180 -3.91 -6.32 3.90
C PHE A 180 -3.24 -5.05 3.44
N ARG A 181 -2.09 -4.70 4.01
CA ARG A 181 -1.24 -3.56 3.65
C ARG A 181 -1.96 -2.21 3.73
N PRO A 182 -2.73 -1.92 4.80
CA PRO A 182 -3.39 -0.62 4.97
C PRO A 182 -2.37 0.49 5.25
N ASN A 183 -2.78 1.73 4.98
CA ASN A 183 -2.08 2.92 5.46
C ASN A 183 -2.64 3.38 6.80
N LEU A 184 -3.95 3.21 6.99
CA LEU A 184 -4.70 3.71 8.14
C LEU A 184 -5.49 2.55 8.78
N VAL A 185 -5.34 2.40 10.09
CA VAL A 185 -6.19 1.51 10.89
C VAL A 185 -6.94 2.36 11.89
N VAL A 186 -8.25 2.16 11.99
CA VAL A 186 -9.12 2.88 12.93
C VAL A 186 -9.79 1.93 13.90
N THR A 187 -10.13 2.43 15.10
CA THR A 187 -10.86 1.71 16.13
C THR A 187 -12.11 2.47 16.54
N GLY A 188 -13.08 1.78 17.15
CA GLY A 188 -14.28 2.38 17.72
C GLY A 188 -15.49 2.41 16.79
N SER A 189 -15.45 1.74 15.63
CA SER A 189 -16.59 1.49 14.75
C SER A 189 -17.16 0.09 14.93
N ALA A 190 -18.36 -0.15 14.40
CA ALA A 190 -18.83 -1.51 14.12
C ALA A 190 -18.02 -2.13 12.94
N PRO A 191 -17.98 -3.48 12.83
CA PRO A 191 -17.36 -4.14 11.67
C PRO A 191 -17.95 -3.63 10.35
N TYR A 192 -17.07 -3.37 9.38
CA TYR A 192 -17.39 -2.92 8.01
C TYR A 192 -18.12 -1.56 7.92
N ALA A 193 -18.17 -0.78 9.02
CA ALA A 193 -18.78 0.55 8.98
C ALA A 193 -18.09 1.48 7.97
N GLU A 194 -16.79 1.28 7.75
CA GLU A 194 -15.99 2.03 6.77
C GLU A 194 -16.50 1.92 5.33
N ASP A 195 -17.25 0.89 5.00
CA ASP A 195 -17.84 0.72 3.66
C ASP A 195 -18.86 1.83 3.34
N GLY A 196 -19.58 2.29 4.37
CA GLY A 196 -20.64 3.30 4.26
C GLY A 196 -20.14 4.75 4.42
N TRP A 197 -18.88 4.98 4.74
CA TRP A 197 -18.38 6.34 4.93
C TRP A 197 -18.07 7.00 3.61
N SER A 198 -18.88 7.96 3.17
CA SER A 198 -18.63 8.69 1.92
C SER A 198 -17.47 9.68 2.06
N ARG A 199 -17.35 10.31 3.22
CA ARG A 199 -16.31 11.29 3.54
C ARG A 199 -15.99 11.23 5.03
N LEU A 200 -14.72 11.39 5.40
CA LEU A 200 -14.28 11.39 6.79
C LEU A 200 -13.15 12.38 7.00
N ARG A 201 -12.96 12.79 8.27
CA ARG A 201 -11.81 13.57 8.71
C ARG A 201 -11.02 12.76 9.72
N ILE A 202 -9.70 12.74 9.58
CA ILE A 202 -8.77 12.17 10.56
C ILE A 202 -7.83 13.29 10.97
N GLY A 203 -7.85 13.69 12.25
CA GLY A 203 -7.11 14.87 12.68
C GLY A 203 -7.41 16.08 11.79
N PRO A 204 -6.38 16.74 11.20
CA PRO A 204 -6.58 17.90 10.34
C PRO A 204 -6.96 17.56 8.89
N ILE A 205 -6.94 16.30 8.46
CA ILE A 205 -7.04 15.92 7.05
C ILE A 205 -8.41 15.31 6.76
N ALA A 206 -9.09 15.84 5.75
CA ALA A 206 -10.31 15.27 5.21
C ALA A 206 -10.00 14.31 4.06
N PHE A 207 -10.81 13.26 3.95
CA PHE A 207 -10.70 12.20 2.96
C PHE A 207 -12.04 11.95 2.29
N ARG A 208 -12.00 11.68 0.99
CA ARG A 208 -13.11 11.13 0.21
C ARG A 208 -12.94 9.63 0.05
N ASN A 209 -14.01 8.87 0.25
CA ASN A 209 -14.02 7.44 -0.05
C ASN A 209 -14.13 7.24 -1.56
N ALA A 210 -13.20 6.49 -2.12
CA ALA A 210 -13.14 6.14 -3.54
C ALA A 210 -13.66 4.72 -3.82
N GLY A 211 -14.42 4.18 -2.88
CA GLY A 211 -15.05 2.87 -2.95
C GLY A 211 -14.28 1.77 -2.23
N PRO A 212 -14.88 0.58 -2.14
CA PRO A 212 -14.29 -0.55 -1.46
C PRO A 212 -12.98 -0.98 -2.13
N CYS A 213 -12.11 -1.62 -1.34
CA CYS A 213 -10.87 -2.19 -1.85
C CYS A 213 -11.08 -3.66 -2.23
N SER A 214 -11.13 -3.94 -3.53
CA SER A 214 -11.12 -5.32 -4.04
C SER A 214 -9.80 -6.00 -3.67
N ARG A 215 -9.89 -7.20 -3.10
CA ARG A 215 -8.74 -7.95 -2.59
C ARG A 215 -8.30 -9.01 -3.59
N CYS A 216 -6.99 -9.16 -3.72
CA CYS A 216 -6.39 -10.10 -4.66
C CYS A 216 -5.49 -11.11 -3.90
N ILE A 217 -4.89 -12.02 -4.65
CA ILE A 217 -4.01 -13.08 -4.15
C ILE A 217 -2.85 -12.59 -3.25
N VAL A 218 -2.48 -11.30 -3.30
CA VAL A 218 -1.46 -10.74 -2.39
C VAL A 218 -1.84 -10.93 -0.93
N THR A 219 -3.14 -10.86 -0.59
CA THR A 219 -3.60 -11.05 0.79
C THR A 219 -3.48 -12.50 1.28
N THR A 220 -3.28 -13.45 0.40
CA THR A 220 -3.02 -14.85 0.77
C THR A 220 -1.53 -15.16 0.99
N THR A 221 -0.64 -14.20 0.69
CA THR A 221 0.80 -14.37 0.86
C THR A 221 1.19 -14.05 2.31
N ASP A 222 1.78 -15.00 2.99
CA ASP A 222 2.35 -14.78 4.30
C ASP A 222 3.56 -13.84 4.21
N GLN A 223 3.55 -12.77 5.03
CA GLN A 223 4.55 -11.70 4.91
C GLN A 223 5.91 -12.06 5.57
N GLU A 224 5.99 -13.19 6.29
CA GLU A 224 7.22 -13.67 6.93
C GLU A 224 7.85 -14.83 6.20
N THR A 225 7.03 -15.66 5.53
CA THR A 225 7.51 -16.86 4.84
C THR A 225 7.40 -16.78 3.32
N ALA A 226 6.65 -15.81 2.79
CA ALA A 226 6.24 -15.69 1.39
C ALA A 226 5.41 -16.90 0.87
N LEU A 227 4.97 -17.79 1.74
CA LEU A 227 4.09 -18.89 1.37
C LEU A 227 2.69 -18.37 1.07
N ARG A 228 2.02 -19.02 0.12
CA ARG A 228 0.65 -18.70 -0.26
C ARG A 228 -0.33 -19.72 0.27
N GLY A 229 -1.40 -19.21 0.87
CA GLY A 229 -2.56 -19.97 1.26
C GLY A 229 -3.78 -19.68 0.38
N LYS A 230 -4.96 -20.01 0.89
CA LYS A 230 -6.26 -19.69 0.29
C LYS A 230 -6.99 -18.56 1.04
N GLU A 231 -6.66 -18.38 2.31
CA GLU A 231 -7.23 -17.36 3.17
C GLU A 231 -6.50 -16.02 3.00
N PRO A 232 -7.18 -14.89 3.14
CA PRO A 232 -8.59 -14.73 3.54
C PRO A 232 -9.59 -14.76 2.37
N LEU A 233 -9.16 -14.94 1.13
CA LEU A 233 -10.04 -14.82 -0.05
C LEU A 233 -11.17 -15.84 -0.03
N ARG A 234 -10.92 -17.09 0.41
CA ARG A 234 -11.94 -18.12 0.54
C ARG A 234 -13.02 -17.73 1.55
N THR A 235 -12.61 -17.17 2.69
CA THR A 235 -13.54 -16.72 3.72
C THR A 235 -14.30 -15.47 3.26
N PHE A 236 -13.66 -14.47 2.67
CA PHE A 236 -14.34 -13.30 2.10
C PHE A 236 -15.38 -13.68 1.04
N ALA A 237 -15.10 -14.67 0.21
CA ALA A 237 -16.04 -15.13 -0.82
C ALA A 237 -17.40 -15.62 -0.26
N THR A 238 -17.50 -15.88 1.03
CA THR A 238 -18.76 -16.29 1.67
C THR A 238 -19.67 -15.13 2.07
N TYR A 239 -19.12 -13.90 2.25
CA TYR A 239 -19.91 -12.78 2.79
C TYR A 239 -19.47 -11.38 2.33
N ARG A 240 -18.34 -11.26 1.59
CA ARG A 240 -17.76 -9.96 1.15
C ARG A 240 -17.67 -9.84 -0.37
N ARG A 241 -18.48 -10.61 -1.12
CA ARG A 241 -18.50 -10.47 -2.58
C ARG A 241 -18.98 -9.08 -2.97
N ASP A 242 -18.33 -8.53 -3.99
CA ASP A 242 -18.77 -7.29 -4.61
C ASP A 242 -20.13 -7.50 -5.30
N PRO A 243 -21.14 -6.64 -5.04
CA PRO A 243 -22.46 -6.80 -5.62
C PRO A 243 -22.49 -6.62 -7.15
N ASP A 244 -21.59 -5.78 -7.69
CA ASP A 244 -21.52 -5.47 -9.12
C ASP A 244 -20.55 -6.40 -9.87
N ASN A 245 -19.59 -7.00 -9.16
CA ASN A 245 -18.61 -7.94 -9.72
C ASN A 245 -18.41 -9.14 -8.78
N HIS A 246 -19.21 -10.17 -8.91
CA HIS A 246 -19.20 -11.34 -8.04
C HIS A 246 -17.90 -12.15 -8.02
N THR A 247 -16.93 -11.84 -8.89
CA THR A 247 -15.58 -12.42 -8.83
C THR A 247 -14.69 -11.73 -7.81
N ASP A 248 -15.00 -10.50 -7.47
CA ASP A 248 -14.25 -9.70 -6.51
C ASP A 248 -14.79 -9.88 -5.08
N VAL A 249 -13.90 -9.69 -4.12
CA VAL A 249 -14.23 -9.64 -2.70
C VAL A 249 -13.63 -8.36 -2.11
N ASN A 250 -14.38 -7.67 -1.26
CA ASN A 250 -14.04 -6.35 -0.76
C ASN A 250 -13.66 -6.35 0.72
N PHE A 251 -12.57 -5.66 1.07
CA PHE A 251 -12.16 -5.44 2.46
C PHE A 251 -11.36 -4.16 2.60
N GLY A 252 -11.87 -3.21 3.41
CA GLY A 252 -11.33 -1.88 3.61
C GLY A 252 -11.77 -0.86 2.56
N ALA A 253 -11.55 0.39 2.84
CA ALA A 253 -11.96 1.55 2.06
C ALA A 253 -10.76 2.23 1.38
N ASN A 254 -10.88 2.49 0.09
CA ASN A 254 -9.94 3.31 -0.68
C ASN A 254 -10.20 4.78 -0.39
N LEU A 255 -9.18 5.54 0.02
CA LEU A 255 -9.34 6.95 0.35
C LEU A 255 -8.43 7.84 -0.47
N ILE A 256 -8.98 9.02 -0.83
CA ILE A 256 -8.26 10.12 -1.45
C ILE A 256 -8.30 11.30 -0.47
N HIS A 257 -7.13 11.81 -0.09
CA HIS A 257 -7.02 12.98 0.78
C HIS A 257 -7.37 14.27 0.04
N GLU A 258 -7.95 15.23 0.75
CA GLU A 258 -8.35 16.52 0.18
C GLU A 258 -7.34 17.63 0.47
N SER A 259 -6.38 17.40 1.37
CA SER A 259 -5.28 18.31 1.69
C SER A 259 -3.96 17.70 1.27
N HIS A 260 -3.15 18.45 0.55
CA HIS A 260 -1.85 17.99 0.05
C HIS A 260 -0.70 18.26 1.03
N ALA A 261 -1.02 18.63 2.26
CA ALA A 261 -0.06 18.81 3.36
C ALA A 261 -0.78 18.59 4.70
N GLY A 262 -0.05 18.10 5.66
CA GLY A 262 -0.52 17.89 7.04
C GLY A 262 0.15 16.69 7.66
N ARG A 263 -0.15 16.46 8.93
CA ARG A 263 0.39 15.34 9.71
C ARG A 263 -0.76 14.59 10.37
N LEU A 264 -0.69 13.26 10.34
CA LEU A 264 -1.54 12.37 11.11
C LEU A 264 -0.72 11.71 12.21
N SER A 265 -1.36 11.51 13.36
CA SER A 265 -0.75 10.86 14.52
C SER A 265 -1.70 9.79 15.09
N ILE A 266 -1.13 8.71 15.62
CA ILE A 266 -1.93 7.72 16.36
C ILE A 266 -2.66 8.43 17.49
N GLY A 267 -3.97 8.15 17.66
CA GLY A 267 -4.84 8.80 18.61
C GLY A 267 -5.70 9.93 18.02
N ASP A 268 -5.40 10.40 16.80
CA ASP A 268 -6.22 11.41 16.12
C ASP A 268 -7.68 10.98 16.08
N ALA A 269 -8.57 11.93 16.34
CA ALA A 269 -10.01 11.71 16.25
C ALA A 269 -10.39 11.46 14.78
N VAL A 270 -11.31 10.52 14.58
CA VAL A 270 -11.92 10.26 13.27
C VAL A 270 -13.38 10.70 13.33
N GLU A 271 -13.78 11.52 12.39
CA GLU A 271 -15.12 12.05 12.24
C GLU A 271 -15.68 11.65 10.87
N VAL A 272 -16.82 10.98 10.85
CA VAL A 272 -17.55 10.71 9.61
C VAL A 272 -18.34 11.97 9.24
N LEU A 273 -18.05 12.51 8.08
CA LEU A 273 -18.64 13.76 7.59
C LEU A 273 -19.92 13.47 6.78
N PRO A 274 -20.88 14.40 6.75
CA PRO A 274 -22.01 14.31 5.83
C PRO A 274 -21.56 14.20 4.36
N SER A 275 -22.38 13.53 3.56
CA SER A 275 -22.18 13.36 2.11
C SER A 275 -22.33 14.65 1.35
#